data_527ab387401e383ec63026b00b756324
#
_entry.id   527ab387401e383ec63026b00b756324
#
_cell.length_a   1.000
_cell.length_b   1.000
_cell.length_c   1.000
_cell.angle_alpha   90.00
_cell.angle_beta   90.00
_cell.angle_gamma   90.00
#
_symmetry.space_group_name_H-M   'P 1'
#
loop_
_entity.id
_entity.type
_entity.pdbx_description
1 polymer ?
#
loop_
_entity_poly.entity_id
_entity_poly.type
_entity_poly.pdbx_seq_one_letter_code
_entity_poly.pdbx_strand_id
1 'polypeptide(L)'
;MNMIISGKQMDLTDGIKHAIEEKLGRLDFYLHPATDVKVTVSAKKARQKVEVTIIPISGPIIRAEDSEESLYAAIDIVYDKLNKQLRKYKKRVQDRHHSNESIRFNHIEDLESVDLEENENPIEISIDRRKKFDMKPMSEEEAILQMDLLGHNFYMFRNIKTDEISIVYKRRNGGYGMIEHE
;
A
#
# COMPACT_ATOMS: atom_id res chain seq x y z
N MET A 1 -1.06 -7.80 17.37
CA MET A 1 -0.12 -6.98 16.57
C MET A 1 0.71 -6.07 17.46
N ASN A 2 1.95 -5.72 17.06
CA ASN A 2 2.78 -4.73 17.76
C ASN A 2 2.54 -3.36 17.14
N MET A 3 1.92 -2.43 17.88
CA MET A 3 1.62 -1.09 17.37
C MET A 3 2.64 -0.09 17.90
N ILE A 4 3.27 0.66 17.00
CA ILE A 4 4.21 1.75 17.30
C ILE A 4 3.61 3.04 16.78
N ILE A 5 3.22 3.94 17.70
CA ILE A 5 2.60 5.22 17.37
C ILE A 5 3.61 6.34 17.57
N SER A 6 3.80 7.17 16.55
CA SER A 6 4.74 8.29 16.58
C SER A 6 4.09 9.59 16.08
N GLY A 7 4.39 10.70 16.72
CA GLY A 7 4.00 12.05 16.29
C GLY A 7 5.13 12.73 15.54
N LYS A 8 4.83 13.32 14.40
CA LYS A 8 5.79 14.15 13.65
C LYS A 8 5.32 15.60 13.67
N GLN A 9 6.09 16.47 14.33
CA GLN A 9 5.77 17.90 14.52
C GLN A 9 4.47 18.14 15.30
N MET A 10 4.08 17.19 16.16
CA MET A 10 2.96 17.33 17.08
C MET A 10 3.14 16.39 18.28
N ASP A 11 2.60 16.77 19.42
CA ASP A 11 2.58 15.92 20.59
C ASP A 11 1.40 14.95 20.53
N LEU A 12 1.67 13.70 20.89
CA LEU A 12 0.64 12.67 20.97
C LEU A 12 0.06 12.67 22.39
N THR A 13 -1.20 13.08 22.49
CA THR A 13 -1.94 12.94 23.75
C THR A 13 -2.38 11.48 23.95
N ASP A 14 -2.61 11.08 25.20
CA ASP A 14 -3.07 9.72 25.49
C ASP A 14 -4.44 9.43 24.87
N GLY A 15 -5.31 10.44 24.72
CA GLY A 15 -6.58 10.31 24.00
C GLY A 15 -6.41 9.97 22.52
N ILE A 16 -5.41 10.56 21.85
CA ILE A 16 -5.07 10.23 20.46
C ILE A 16 -4.56 8.81 20.34
N LYS A 17 -3.64 8.41 21.23
CA LYS A 17 -3.10 7.04 21.22
C LYS A 17 -4.22 6.02 21.42
N HIS A 18 -5.08 6.25 22.41
CA HIS A 18 -6.20 5.36 22.71
C HIS A 18 -7.17 5.23 21.52
N ALA A 19 -7.53 6.34 20.85
CA ALA A 19 -8.39 6.33 19.68
C ALA A 19 -7.77 5.53 18.52
N ILE A 20 -6.45 5.66 18.30
CA ILE A 20 -5.72 4.90 17.28
C ILE A 20 -5.73 3.41 17.63
N GLU A 21 -5.38 3.06 18.88
CA GLU A 21 -5.34 1.68 19.36
C GLU A 21 -6.70 1.00 19.31
N GLU A 22 -7.76 1.68 19.75
CA GLU A 22 -9.13 1.17 19.70
C GLU A 22 -9.59 0.91 18.25
N LYS A 23 -9.38 1.89 17.36
CA LYS A 23 -9.88 1.78 15.98
C LYS A 23 -9.06 0.78 15.16
N LEU A 24 -7.74 0.90 15.19
CA LEU A 24 -6.85 0.01 14.43
C LEU A 24 -6.74 -1.39 15.05
N GLY A 25 -7.01 -1.55 16.35
CA GLY A 25 -7.09 -2.84 17.02
C GLY A 25 -8.11 -3.80 16.38
N ARG A 26 -9.15 -3.27 15.75
CA ARG A 26 -10.13 -4.07 15.01
C ARG A 26 -9.53 -4.80 13.81
N LEU A 27 -8.35 -4.39 13.32
CA LEU A 27 -7.62 -5.07 12.25
C LEU A 27 -6.89 -6.33 12.71
N ASP A 28 -6.77 -6.58 14.02
CA ASP A 28 -6.13 -7.80 14.58
C ASP A 28 -6.73 -9.09 14.02
N PHE A 29 -8.02 -9.06 13.67
CA PHE A 29 -8.70 -10.20 13.05
C PHE A 29 -8.07 -10.66 11.73
N TYR A 30 -7.42 -9.74 11.01
CA TYR A 30 -6.79 -10.03 9.71
C TYR A 30 -5.28 -10.26 9.83
N LEU A 31 -4.68 -9.92 10.98
CA LEU A 31 -3.24 -9.84 11.14
C LEU A 31 -2.72 -10.93 12.08
N HIS A 32 -1.49 -11.37 11.82
CA HIS A 32 -0.79 -12.26 12.74
C HIS A 32 -0.37 -11.48 14.00
N PRO A 33 -0.39 -12.10 15.22
CA PRO A 33 0.01 -11.40 16.47
C PRO A 33 1.38 -10.74 16.44
N ALA A 34 2.33 -11.28 15.70
CA ALA A 34 3.68 -10.73 15.55
C ALA A 34 3.83 -9.75 14.37
N THR A 35 2.72 -9.23 13.83
CA THR A 35 2.75 -8.18 12.79
C THR A 35 3.07 -6.82 13.40
N ASP A 36 4.02 -6.11 12.83
CA ASP A 36 4.35 -4.74 13.22
C ASP A 36 3.46 -3.73 12.48
N VAL A 37 2.88 -2.81 13.23
CA VAL A 37 2.04 -1.73 12.71
C VAL A 37 2.63 -0.39 13.14
N LYS A 38 3.17 0.35 12.19
CA LYS A 38 3.72 1.69 12.41
C LYS A 38 2.67 2.74 12.06
N VAL A 39 2.34 3.58 13.04
CA VAL A 39 1.40 4.69 12.87
C VAL A 39 2.17 5.99 13.04
N THR A 40 2.12 6.86 12.04
CA THR A 40 2.70 8.19 12.09
C THR A 40 1.62 9.23 11.95
N VAL A 41 1.50 10.08 12.96
CA VAL A 41 0.57 11.22 12.95
C VAL A 41 1.35 12.50 12.75
N SER A 42 0.87 13.38 11.87
CA SER A 42 1.51 14.67 11.61
C SER A 42 0.49 15.76 11.38
N ALA A 43 0.79 16.98 11.81
CA ALA A 43 0.00 18.16 11.52
C ALA A 43 0.71 19.00 10.45
N LYS A 44 -0.04 19.40 9.41
CA LYS A 44 0.47 20.30 8.39
C LYS A 44 -0.57 21.39 8.09
N LYS A 45 -0.29 22.61 8.53
CA LYS A 45 -1.24 23.74 8.46
C LYS A 45 -2.57 23.39 9.18
N ALA A 46 -3.71 23.48 8.46
CA ALA A 46 -5.03 23.19 9.00
C ALA A 46 -5.45 21.70 8.90
N ARG A 47 -4.59 20.82 8.37
CA ARG A 47 -4.92 19.40 8.19
C ARG A 47 -4.04 18.50 9.05
N GLN A 48 -4.64 17.46 9.54
CA GLN A 48 -3.97 16.41 10.32
C GLN A 48 -3.89 15.14 9.48
N LYS A 49 -2.66 14.63 9.33
CA LYS A 49 -2.39 13.45 8.49
C LYS A 49 -2.11 12.25 9.39
N VAL A 50 -2.74 11.14 9.05
CA VAL A 50 -2.46 9.82 9.62
C VAL A 50 -1.88 8.94 8.53
N GLU A 51 -0.79 8.27 8.83
CA GLU A 51 -0.13 7.31 7.97
C GLU A 51 0.06 6.01 8.75
N VAL A 52 -0.40 4.90 8.20
CA VAL A 52 -0.28 3.59 8.81
C VAL A 52 0.41 2.65 7.84
N THR A 53 1.45 1.97 8.33
CA THR A 53 2.20 0.95 7.59
C THR A 53 2.14 -0.36 8.37
N ILE A 54 1.57 -1.38 7.77
CA ILE A 54 1.49 -2.74 8.30
C ILE A 54 2.61 -3.56 7.66
N ILE A 55 3.48 -4.15 8.49
CA ILE A 55 4.63 -4.94 8.07
C ILE A 55 4.40 -6.38 8.59
N PRO A 56 3.80 -7.25 7.78
CA PRO A 56 3.57 -8.64 8.18
C PRO A 56 4.87 -9.44 8.14
N ILE A 57 4.94 -10.56 8.89
CA ILE A 57 6.06 -11.49 8.85
C ILE A 57 6.23 -12.09 7.45
N SER A 58 5.12 -12.37 6.79
CA SER A 58 5.07 -12.88 5.42
C SER A 58 3.96 -12.17 4.64
N GLY A 59 4.24 -11.84 3.38
CA GLY A 59 3.32 -11.13 2.51
C GLY A 59 3.73 -9.68 2.24
N PRO A 60 2.94 -8.94 1.49
CA PRO A 60 3.24 -7.56 1.11
C PRO A 60 3.08 -6.58 2.26
N ILE A 61 3.88 -5.54 2.27
CA ILE A 61 3.65 -4.37 3.12
C ILE A 61 2.40 -3.65 2.66
N ILE A 62 1.52 -3.33 3.62
CA ILE A 62 0.27 -2.62 3.36
C ILE A 62 0.37 -1.24 3.97
N ARG A 63 0.04 -0.21 3.20
CA ARG A 63 0.11 1.18 3.65
C ARG A 63 -1.14 1.94 3.25
N ALA A 64 -1.65 2.74 4.18
CA ALA A 64 -2.68 3.72 3.90
C ALA A 64 -2.36 5.04 4.59
N GLU A 65 -2.76 6.13 3.97
CA GLU A 65 -2.62 7.48 4.50
C GLU A 65 -3.83 8.34 4.13
N ASP A 66 -4.17 9.26 5.02
CA ASP A 66 -5.16 10.29 4.75
C ASP A 66 -4.86 11.57 5.52
N SER A 67 -5.48 12.67 5.10
CA SER A 67 -5.29 13.99 5.69
C SER A 67 -6.62 14.74 5.74
N GLU A 68 -7.11 15.00 6.95
CA GLU A 68 -8.38 15.63 7.25
C GLU A 68 -8.22 16.81 8.22
N GLU A 69 -9.28 17.62 8.39
CA GLU A 69 -9.31 18.68 9.39
C GLU A 69 -9.34 18.09 10.80
N SER A 70 -10.04 16.97 10.97
CA SER A 70 -10.11 16.22 12.23
C SER A 70 -9.22 14.98 12.16
N LEU A 71 -8.38 14.82 13.19
CA LEU A 71 -7.53 13.63 13.32
C LEU A 71 -8.36 12.33 13.41
N TYR A 72 -9.49 12.39 14.13
CA TYR A 72 -10.37 11.24 14.27
C TYR A 72 -10.99 10.82 12.92
N ALA A 73 -11.40 11.80 12.11
CA ALA A 73 -11.87 11.52 10.75
C ALA A 73 -10.78 10.89 9.88
N ALA A 74 -9.53 11.38 9.97
CA ALA A 74 -8.42 10.78 9.26
C ALA A 74 -8.14 9.33 9.70
N ILE A 75 -8.25 9.03 11.01
CA ILE A 75 -8.10 7.66 11.54
C ILE A 75 -9.19 6.75 10.97
N ASP A 76 -10.44 7.20 10.92
CA ASP A 76 -11.56 6.44 10.39
C ASP A 76 -11.36 6.10 8.91
N ILE A 77 -11.01 7.07 8.09
CA ILE A 77 -10.77 6.86 6.66
C ILE A 77 -9.58 5.92 6.41
N VAL A 78 -8.49 6.08 7.17
CA VAL A 78 -7.32 5.20 7.07
C VAL A 78 -7.67 3.76 7.47
N TYR A 79 -8.46 3.59 8.54
CA TYR A 79 -8.97 2.28 8.93
C TYR A 79 -9.77 1.62 7.80
N ASP A 80 -10.71 2.34 7.19
CA ASP A 80 -11.55 1.82 6.11
C ASP A 80 -10.72 1.43 4.88
N LYS A 81 -9.72 2.24 4.51
CA LYS A 81 -8.77 1.91 3.44
C LYS A 81 -8.01 0.63 3.75
N LEU A 82 -7.46 0.49 4.97
CA LEU A 82 -6.72 -0.71 5.38
C LEU A 82 -7.62 -1.94 5.44
N ASN A 83 -8.82 -1.81 5.97
CA ASN A 83 -9.79 -2.90 6.04
C ASN A 83 -10.14 -3.42 4.63
N LYS A 84 -10.45 -2.52 3.68
CA LYS A 84 -10.69 -2.89 2.27
C LYS A 84 -9.47 -3.59 1.65
N GLN A 85 -8.25 -3.09 1.86
CA GLN A 85 -7.01 -3.68 1.34
C GLN A 85 -6.75 -5.08 1.92
N LEU A 86 -6.91 -5.26 3.24
CA LEU A 86 -6.70 -6.53 3.93
C LEU A 86 -7.74 -7.59 3.50
N ARG A 87 -9.02 -7.22 3.39
CA ARG A 87 -10.08 -8.11 2.88
C ARG A 87 -9.77 -8.56 1.46
N LYS A 88 -9.40 -7.62 0.58
CA LYS A 88 -9.03 -7.93 -0.81
C LYS A 88 -7.80 -8.84 -0.89
N TYR A 89 -6.80 -8.62 -0.04
CA TYR A 89 -5.62 -9.46 0.05
C TYR A 89 -5.96 -10.88 0.51
N LYS A 90 -6.74 -11.01 1.61
CA LYS A 90 -7.18 -12.30 2.15
C LYS A 90 -7.95 -13.12 1.10
N LYS A 91 -8.90 -12.50 0.41
CA LYS A 91 -9.66 -13.15 -0.68
C LYS A 91 -8.73 -13.68 -1.77
N ARG A 92 -7.76 -12.88 -2.25
CA ARG A 92 -6.80 -13.31 -3.28
C ARG A 92 -5.93 -14.48 -2.86
N VAL A 93 -5.51 -14.53 -1.59
CA VAL A 93 -4.72 -15.64 -1.06
C VAL A 93 -5.57 -16.90 -1.02
N GLN A 94 -6.84 -16.81 -0.59
CA GLN A 94 -7.77 -17.93 -0.59
C GLN A 94 -8.06 -18.43 -2.01
N ASP A 95 -8.32 -17.55 -2.96
CA ASP A 95 -8.60 -17.93 -4.36
C ASP A 95 -7.40 -18.64 -5.01
N ARG A 96 -6.17 -18.25 -4.68
CA ARG A 96 -4.96 -18.94 -5.16
C ARG A 96 -4.81 -20.35 -4.60
N HIS A 97 -5.19 -20.59 -3.36
CA HIS A 97 -5.18 -21.93 -2.77
C HIS A 97 -6.26 -22.84 -3.39
N HIS A 98 -7.44 -22.29 -3.70
CA HIS A 98 -8.51 -23.04 -4.38
C HIS A 98 -8.19 -23.37 -5.85
N SER A 99 -7.42 -22.57 -6.55
CA SER A 99 -7.04 -22.85 -7.95
C SER A 99 -5.99 -23.96 -8.10
N ASN A 100 -5.29 -24.34 -7.04
CA ASN A 100 -4.31 -25.43 -7.02
C ASN A 100 -4.83 -26.76 -6.48
N GLU A 101 -6.04 -26.80 -5.92
CA GLU A 101 -6.67 -28.03 -5.48
C GLU A 101 -7.98 -28.25 -6.24
N SER A 102 -7.88 -29.09 -7.27
CA SER A 102 -9.03 -29.75 -7.89
C SER A 102 -9.69 -30.65 -6.86
N ILE A 103 -10.96 -30.34 -6.53
CA ILE A 103 -11.98 -31.23 -5.99
C ILE A 103 -11.83 -31.73 -4.55
N ARG A 104 -12.86 -31.37 -3.75
CA ARG A 104 -13.36 -31.91 -2.48
C ARG A 104 -12.99 -31.13 -1.22
N PHE A 105 -13.92 -30.34 -0.71
CA PHE A 105 -14.72 -30.63 0.48
C PHE A 105 -15.75 -29.55 0.76
N ASN A 106 -17.00 -29.98 0.84
CA ASN A 106 -18.13 -29.25 1.36
C ASN A 106 -17.99 -29.00 2.87
N HIS A 107 -18.62 -27.94 3.33
CA HIS A 107 -18.96 -27.59 4.70
C HIS A 107 -17.92 -26.77 5.47
N ILE A 108 -18.11 -25.48 5.45
CA ILE A 108 -17.94 -24.64 6.63
C ILE A 108 -19.14 -23.70 6.69
N GLU A 109 -19.83 -23.87 7.82
CA GLU A 109 -21.05 -23.19 8.21
C GLU A 109 -20.94 -21.67 8.19
N ASP A 110 -22.07 -21.07 7.89
CA ASP A 110 -22.42 -19.67 7.90
C ASP A 110 -21.86 -18.88 9.08
N LEU A 111 -21.02 -17.90 8.80
CA LEU A 111 -20.88 -16.72 9.63
C LEU A 111 -21.53 -15.57 8.85
N GLU A 112 -22.59 -15.06 9.43
CA GLU A 112 -23.50 -14.04 8.99
C GLU A 112 -22.82 -12.98 8.11
N SER A 113 -23.23 -12.97 6.86
CA SER A 113 -22.96 -11.94 5.88
C SER A 113 -23.70 -10.67 6.32
N VAL A 114 -22.97 -9.70 6.80
CA VAL A 114 -23.44 -8.32 6.76
C VAL A 114 -23.37 -7.89 5.31
N ASP A 115 -24.50 -7.94 4.65
CA ASP A 115 -24.72 -7.43 3.30
C ASP A 115 -24.40 -5.92 3.28
N LEU A 116 -23.25 -5.59 2.76
CA LEU A 116 -23.01 -4.32 2.12
C LEU A 116 -22.85 -4.62 0.64
N GLU A 117 -23.96 -4.50 -0.08
CA GLU A 117 -23.98 -4.50 -1.54
C GLU A 117 -23.14 -3.31 -2.05
N GLU A 118 -21.85 -3.52 -2.27
CA GLU A 118 -21.11 -2.78 -3.24
C GLU A 118 -20.77 -3.75 -4.38
N ASN A 119 -21.44 -3.59 -5.50
CA ASN A 119 -21.14 -4.20 -6.79
C ASN A 119 -19.74 -3.77 -7.25
N GLU A 120 -18.69 -4.26 -6.61
CA GLU A 120 -17.35 -4.24 -7.18
C GLU A 120 -17.12 -5.59 -7.85
N ASN A 121 -17.25 -5.63 -9.17
CA ASN A 121 -16.75 -6.72 -10.00
C ASN A 121 -15.32 -7.06 -9.52
N PRO A 122 -14.99 -8.34 -9.28
CA PRO A 122 -13.64 -8.72 -8.92
C PRO A 122 -12.71 -8.23 -10.02
N ILE A 123 -11.79 -7.32 -9.69
CA ILE A 123 -10.76 -6.89 -10.64
C ILE A 123 -9.86 -8.10 -10.85
N GLU A 124 -10.10 -8.80 -11.96
CA GLU A 124 -9.22 -9.87 -12.42
C GLU A 124 -7.86 -9.24 -12.73
N ILE A 125 -6.83 -9.63 -11.98
CA ILE A 125 -5.48 -9.15 -12.25
C ILE A 125 -4.92 -9.98 -13.37
N SER A 126 -5.07 -9.50 -14.57
CA SER A 126 -4.45 -10.04 -15.77
C SER A 126 -3.32 -9.13 -16.25
N ILE A 127 -2.33 -9.71 -16.90
CA ILE A 127 -1.33 -8.94 -17.64
C ILE A 127 -1.80 -8.85 -19.07
N ASP A 128 -2.52 -7.79 -19.40
CA ASP A 128 -3.13 -7.60 -20.71
C ASP A 128 -2.10 -7.40 -21.84
N ARG A 129 -0.91 -6.87 -21.48
CA ARG A 129 0.14 -6.61 -22.47
C ARG A 129 1.53 -6.80 -21.89
N ARG A 130 2.36 -7.56 -22.60
CA ARG A 130 3.80 -7.68 -22.33
C ARG A 130 4.57 -7.01 -23.46
N LYS A 131 5.54 -6.15 -23.10
CA LYS A 131 6.47 -5.54 -24.06
C LYS A 131 7.89 -6.00 -23.71
N LYS A 132 8.66 -6.32 -24.74
CA LYS A 132 10.10 -6.57 -24.64
C LYS A 132 10.79 -5.54 -25.55
N PHE A 133 11.85 -4.94 -25.06
CA PHE A 133 12.65 -4.00 -25.83
C PHE A 133 14.11 -4.09 -25.37
N ASP A 134 15.00 -3.82 -26.32
CA ASP A 134 16.42 -3.73 -26.02
C ASP A 134 16.70 -2.38 -25.37
N MET A 135 17.37 -2.41 -24.22
CA MET A 135 17.75 -1.21 -23.51
C MET A 135 19.21 -0.89 -23.82
N LYS A 136 19.42 0.20 -24.56
CA LYS A 136 20.76 0.78 -24.70
C LYS A 136 21.16 1.44 -23.39
N PRO A 137 22.43 1.25 -22.93
CA PRO A 137 22.91 1.98 -21.78
C PRO A 137 22.84 3.49 -22.01
N MET A 138 22.30 4.22 -21.03
CA MET A 138 22.16 5.67 -21.07
C MET A 138 22.38 6.31 -19.71
N SER A 139 22.60 7.63 -19.67
CA SER A 139 22.71 8.36 -18.42
C SER A 139 21.34 8.64 -17.80
N GLU A 140 21.36 8.99 -16.52
CA GLU A 140 20.14 9.39 -15.77
C GLU A 140 19.44 10.59 -16.43
N GLU A 141 20.24 11.58 -16.86
CA GLU A 141 19.73 12.78 -17.53
C GLU A 141 19.08 12.45 -18.88
N GLU A 142 19.68 11.54 -19.64
CA GLU A 142 19.13 11.08 -20.91
C GLU A 142 17.85 10.27 -20.69
N ALA A 143 17.79 9.43 -19.66
CA ALA A 143 16.59 8.69 -19.29
C ALA A 143 15.42 9.62 -18.89
N ILE A 144 15.71 10.69 -18.14
CA ILE A 144 14.73 11.71 -17.79
C ILE A 144 14.23 12.43 -19.04
N LEU A 145 15.13 12.81 -19.93
CA LEU A 145 14.77 13.46 -21.20
C LEU A 145 13.89 12.56 -22.07
N GLN A 146 14.25 11.27 -22.20
CA GLN A 146 13.45 10.28 -22.91
C GLN A 146 12.05 10.11 -22.30
N MET A 147 11.98 10.05 -20.97
CA MET A 147 10.71 9.99 -20.26
C MET A 147 9.82 11.18 -20.57
N ASP A 148 10.37 12.38 -20.58
CA ASP A 148 9.62 13.60 -20.85
C ASP A 148 9.18 13.70 -22.31
N LEU A 149 10.06 13.36 -23.26
CA LEU A 149 9.73 13.35 -24.70
C LEU A 149 8.64 12.35 -25.05
N LEU A 150 8.59 11.21 -24.35
CA LEU A 150 7.56 10.19 -24.54
C LEU A 150 6.26 10.51 -23.78
N GLY A 151 6.24 11.56 -22.94
CA GLY A 151 5.10 11.93 -22.13
C GLY A 151 4.80 10.91 -21.01
N HIS A 152 5.77 10.14 -20.58
CA HIS A 152 5.62 9.13 -19.56
C HIS A 152 5.84 9.70 -18.14
N ASN A 153 5.29 9.05 -17.13
CA ASN A 153 5.52 9.39 -15.72
C ASN A 153 6.64 8.58 -15.09
N PHE A 154 7.10 7.53 -15.74
CA PHE A 154 8.26 6.74 -15.36
C PHE A 154 8.94 6.18 -16.62
N TYR A 155 10.23 5.88 -16.49
CA TYR A 155 11.03 5.29 -17.58
C TYR A 155 12.04 4.31 -16.99
N MET A 156 12.10 3.12 -17.55
CA MET A 156 13.05 2.07 -17.18
C MET A 156 14.20 2.08 -18.18
N PHE A 157 15.43 2.11 -17.70
CA PHE A 157 16.62 2.20 -18.53
C PHE A 157 17.77 1.38 -17.92
N ARG A 158 18.78 1.12 -18.73
CA ARG A 158 20.04 0.53 -18.29
C ARG A 158 21.00 1.67 -17.99
N ASN A 159 21.45 1.78 -16.74
CA ASN A 159 22.34 2.84 -16.31
C ASN A 159 23.74 2.58 -16.86
N ILE A 160 24.32 3.56 -17.58
CA ILE A 160 25.65 3.43 -18.18
C ILE A 160 26.78 3.32 -17.16
N LYS A 161 26.57 3.78 -15.92
CA LYS A 161 27.57 3.74 -14.86
C LYS A 161 27.63 2.40 -14.14
N THR A 162 26.45 1.82 -13.84
CA THR A 162 26.34 0.58 -13.06
C THR A 162 26.08 -0.65 -13.93
N ASP A 163 25.70 -0.44 -15.19
CA ASP A 163 25.23 -1.46 -16.13
C ASP A 163 23.96 -2.21 -15.67
N GLU A 164 23.29 -1.67 -14.65
CA GLU A 164 22.08 -2.23 -14.04
C GLU A 164 20.81 -1.52 -14.53
N ILE A 165 19.68 -2.19 -14.31
CA ILE A 165 18.38 -1.62 -14.67
C ILE A 165 17.93 -0.68 -13.56
N SER A 166 17.68 0.58 -13.92
CA SER A 166 17.18 1.62 -13.04
C SER A 166 15.86 2.19 -13.58
N ILE A 167 15.10 2.86 -12.72
CA ILE A 167 13.85 3.50 -13.08
C ILE A 167 13.87 4.97 -12.65
N VAL A 168 13.66 5.90 -13.58
CA VAL A 168 13.38 7.31 -13.26
C VAL A 168 11.87 7.56 -13.28
N TYR A 169 11.39 8.45 -12.41
CA TYR A 169 9.96 8.76 -12.31
C TYR A 169 9.71 10.22 -11.92
N LYS A 170 8.56 10.77 -12.34
CA LYS A 170 8.11 12.12 -11.95
C LYS A 170 7.53 12.10 -10.55
N ARG A 171 7.95 13.03 -9.71
CA ARG A 171 7.41 13.21 -8.36
C ARG A 171 6.21 14.16 -8.37
N ARG A 172 5.21 13.90 -7.53
CA ARG A 172 4.01 14.75 -7.41
C ARG A 172 4.31 16.19 -6.99
N ASN A 173 5.39 16.40 -6.24
CA ASN A 173 5.80 17.72 -5.74
C ASN A 173 6.78 18.44 -6.69
N GLY A 174 6.89 17.99 -7.94
CA GLY A 174 7.89 18.42 -8.90
C GLY A 174 9.23 17.70 -8.75
N GLY A 175 10.04 17.75 -9.79
CA GLY A 175 11.32 17.04 -9.89
C GLY A 175 11.18 15.56 -10.20
N TYR A 176 12.30 14.85 -10.15
CA TYR A 176 12.40 13.44 -10.52
C TYR A 176 12.92 12.61 -9.34
N GLY A 177 12.62 11.33 -9.35
CA GLY A 177 13.19 10.34 -8.44
C GLY A 177 13.78 9.19 -9.25
N MET A 178 14.70 8.45 -8.63
CA MET A 178 15.30 7.26 -9.21
C MET A 178 15.14 6.07 -8.26
N ILE A 179 14.96 4.89 -8.82
CA ILE A 179 14.93 3.61 -8.12
C ILE A 179 16.01 2.75 -8.74
N GLU A 180 16.93 2.27 -7.90
CA GLU A 180 18.05 1.42 -8.28
C GLU A 180 18.08 0.16 -7.43
N HIS A 181 18.79 -0.84 -7.89
CA HIS A 181 19.13 -2.01 -7.09
C HIS A 181 20.29 -1.66 -6.14
N GLU A 182 20.26 -2.22 -4.93
CA GLU A 182 21.32 -2.06 -3.92
C GLU A 182 22.42 -3.11 -4.09
#